data_4cb6dc5c872193f9eefa5aa0425c715e
#
_entry.id   4cb6dc5c872193f9eefa5aa0425c715e
#
_cell.length_a   1.000
_cell.length_b   1.000
_cell.length_c   1.000
_cell.angle_alpha   90.00
_cell.angle_beta   90.00
_cell.angle_gamma   90.00
#
_symmetry.space_group_name_H-M   'P 1'
#
loop_
_entity.id
_entity.type
_entity.pdbx_description
1 polymer ?
#
loop_
_entity_poly.entity_id
_entity_poly.type
_entity_poly.pdbx_seq_one_letter_code
_entity_poly.pdbx_strand_id
1 'polypeptide(L)'
;MRWTWPFNGRAANGQRKNGNGSGAHRTRPDFLCVGAQKGGTTWLFWQLDSHPDFWMPPVKELHYFDQLSRVKRSSSPRRRDERDVRFLESIKSLSAQPSIDLENYGRLFQPKGPLLSGDVTPAYSMLEDEIIGQITSYFPNLKVIFLARDPVERAWSQLSMEVRRGWITSFDVTDINDVDRNLLHPRVLLRSHPSKIVARWKRYIHPDRFRIYFFDDLERNPTELRHHVLHFLGADPEKRSERVPPDYNADAGQRKLCLSDKVRTRMAQFFEHELKACAAELGGPAKEWPARYGFSMLLYFWDLLDDSIDLFFWCDWIS
;
A
#
# COMPACT_ATOMS: atom_id res chain seq x y z
N MET A 1 -12.02 -23.55 15.30
CA MET A 1 -10.74 -24.25 15.11
C MET A 1 -9.60 -23.26 15.28
N ARG A 2 -8.79 -23.44 16.31
CA ARG A 2 -7.58 -22.63 16.52
C ARG A 2 -6.48 -23.22 15.66
N TRP A 3 -6.00 -22.46 14.66
CA TRP A 3 -4.82 -22.82 13.89
C TRP A 3 -3.60 -22.46 14.70
N THR A 4 -2.84 -23.48 15.09
CA THR A 4 -1.50 -23.33 15.65
C THR A 4 -0.49 -23.31 14.51
N TRP A 5 0.32 -22.28 14.44
CA TRP A 5 1.40 -22.12 13.44
C TRP A 5 2.54 -23.10 13.72
N PRO A 6 3.01 -23.83 12.72
CA PRO A 6 4.27 -24.56 12.84
C PRO A 6 5.44 -23.61 12.54
N PHE A 7 6.08 -23.13 13.58
CA PHE A 7 7.42 -22.55 13.45
C PHE A 7 8.44 -23.66 13.57
N ASN A 8 9.14 -23.96 12.49
CA ASN A 8 10.40 -24.66 12.54
C ASN A 8 11.45 -23.95 11.70
N GLY A 9 12.62 -23.82 12.30
CA GLY A 9 13.77 -23.05 11.90
C GLY A 9 14.13 -23.11 10.42
N ARG A 10 14.49 -21.97 9.88
CA ARG A 10 15.20 -21.88 8.60
C ARG A 10 16.58 -22.53 8.75
N ALA A 11 16.74 -23.69 8.17
CA ALA A 11 18.06 -24.29 7.97
C ALA A 11 18.84 -23.46 6.95
N ALA A 12 20.00 -22.98 7.35
CA ALA A 12 20.97 -22.38 6.45
C ALA A 12 21.62 -23.50 5.62
N ASN A 13 21.34 -23.54 4.33
CA ASN A 13 22.19 -24.30 3.41
C ASN A 13 22.21 -23.65 2.03
N GLY A 14 23.41 -23.49 1.47
CA GLY A 14 23.61 -23.15 0.07
C GLY A 14 24.64 -22.05 -0.18
N GLN A 15 25.91 -22.33 0.03
CA GLN A 15 27.01 -21.59 -0.59
C GLN A 15 26.89 -21.69 -2.11
N ARG A 16 26.66 -20.58 -2.79
CA ARG A 16 27.04 -20.40 -4.19
C ARG A 16 27.97 -19.22 -4.31
N LYS A 17 29.16 -19.52 -4.86
CA LYS A 17 30.22 -18.57 -5.18
C LYS A 17 29.90 -17.78 -6.44
N ASN A 18 30.39 -16.56 -6.45
CA ASN A 18 30.80 -15.69 -7.56
C ASN A 18 29.74 -14.81 -8.25
N GLY A 19 29.99 -13.52 -8.04
CA GLY A 19 29.53 -12.39 -8.81
C GLY A 19 29.94 -11.11 -8.13
N ASN A 20 31.08 -10.53 -8.55
CA ASN A 20 31.57 -9.23 -8.10
C ASN A 20 30.54 -8.13 -8.49
N GLY A 21 29.62 -7.84 -7.57
CA GLY A 21 28.74 -6.67 -7.59
C GLY A 21 28.90 -5.94 -6.27
N SER A 22 29.26 -4.67 -6.34
CA SER A 22 29.63 -3.80 -5.23
C SER A 22 28.72 -3.96 -4.02
N GLY A 23 29.32 -4.03 -2.81
CA GLY A 23 28.65 -4.19 -1.54
C GLY A 23 27.54 -3.19 -1.20
N ALA A 24 27.41 -2.12 -1.98
CA ALA A 24 26.38 -1.08 -1.86
C ALA A 24 24.95 -1.55 -2.18
N HIS A 25 24.76 -2.61 -3.00
CA HIS A 25 23.43 -3.16 -3.30
C HIS A 25 22.82 -4.01 -2.16
N ARG A 26 23.63 -4.44 -1.21
CA ARG A 26 23.20 -5.40 -0.16
C ARG A 26 22.53 -4.74 1.05
N THR A 27 22.54 -3.42 1.16
CA THR A 27 22.06 -2.67 2.34
C THR A 27 20.95 -1.70 2.01
N ARG A 28 20.05 -2.07 1.07
CA ARG A 28 18.97 -1.18 0.61
C ARG A 28 17.69 -1.97 0.41
N PRO A 29 16.51 -1.35 0.60
CA PRO A 29 15.28 -1.94 0.11
C PRO A 29 15.30 -1.97 -1.43
N ASP A 30 14.76 -3.04 -2.02
CA ASP A 30 14.58 -3.15 -3.47
C ASP A 30 13.26 -2.53 -3.89
N PHE A 31 12.28 -2.49 -2.97
CA PHE A 31 10.97 -1.92 -3.24
C PHE A 31 10.29 -1.33 -1.99
N LEU A 32 9.31 -0.44 -2.25
CA LEU A 32 8.30 -0.02 -1.28
C LEU A 32 6.91 -0.36 -1.83
N CYS A 33 6.03 -0.91 -0.98
CA CYS A 33 4.59 -0.90 -1.24
C CYS A 33 3.96 0.21 -0.38
N VAL A 34 3.57 1.28 -1.06
CA VAL A 34 3.16 2.53 -0.42
C VAL A 34 1.65 2.67 -0.20
N GLY A 35 0.86 1.70 -0.59
CA GLY A 35 -0.60 1.76 -0.46
C GLY A 35 -1.29 0.70 -1.33
N ALA A 36 -2.63 0.73 -1.35
CA ALA A 36 -3.49 1.51 -0.47
C ALA A 36 -3.76 0.74 0.82
N GLN A 37 -4.02 1.48 1.90
CA GLN A 37 -4.58 0.81 3.08
C GLN A 37 -5.91 0.15 2.71
N LYS A 38 -6.11 -1.13 3.07
CA LYS A 38 -7.25 -1.97 2.67
C LYS A 38 -7.26 -2.37 1.17
N GLY A 39 -6.14 -2.17 0.46
CA GLY A 39 -5.93 -2.57 -0.94
C GLY A 39 -5.27 -3.94 -1.15
N GLY A 40 -5.15 -4.79 -0.11
CA GLY A 40 -4.52 -6.12 -0.26
C GLY A 40 -3.05 -6.20 0.17
N THR A 41 -2.48 -5.15 0.79
CA THR A 41 -1.07 -5.11 1.20
C THR A 41 -0.65 -6.20 2.19
N THR A 42 -1.60 -6.77 2.95
CA THR A 42 -1.33 -7.92 3.82
C THR A 42 -1.13 -9.19 3.00
N TRP A 43 -1.95 -9.40 1.97
CA TRP A 43 -1.75 -10.46 1.00
C TRP A 43 -0.38 -10.36 0.34
N LEU A 44 -0.03 -9.19 -0.19
CA LEU A 44 1.27 -8.96 -0.82
C LEU A 44 2.42 -9.32 0.12
N PHE A 45 2.39 -8.81 1.37
CA PHE A 45 3.44 -9.11 2.34
C PHE A 45 3.64 -10.61 2.53
N TRP A 46 2.57 -11.38 2.72
CA TRP A 46 2.66 -12.82 2.95
C TRP A 46 3.09 -13.59 1.70
N GLN A 47 2.69 -13.16 0.51
CA GLN A 47 3.17 -13.77 -0.74
C GLN A 47 4.69 -13.60 -0.89
N LEU A 48 5.21 -12.42 -0.56
CA LEU A 48 6.64 -12.14 -0.63
C LEU A 48 7.43 -12.81 0.53
N ASP A 49 6.92 -12.76 1.76
CA ASP A 49 7.58 -13.38 2.91
C ASP A 49 7.71 -14.91 2.78
N SER A 50 6.78 -15.53 2.08
CA SER A 50 6.81 -16.97 1.80
C SER A 50 7.67 -17.34 0.59
N HIS A 51 8.07 -16.38 -0.26
CA HIS A 51 8.77 -16.64 -1.49
C HIS A 51 10.28 -16.82 -1.27
N PRO A 52 10.95 -17.86 -1.86
CA PRO A 52 12.35 -18.17 -1.60
C PRO A 52 13.34 -17.08 -2.05
N ASP A 53 12.98 -16.23 -3.00
CA ASP A 53 13.83 -15.13 -3.46
C ASP A 53 13.75 -13.89 -2.57
N PHE A 54 12.93 -13.90 -1.51
CA PHE A 54 12.74 -12.75 -0.63
C PHE A 54 13.19 -13.02 0.80
N TRP A 55 13.72 -12.00 1.42
CA TRP A 55 13.80 -11.82 2.86
C TRP A 55 12.94 -10.61 3.22
N MET A 56 11.86 -10.80 3.94
CA MET A 56 11.03 -9.69 4.40
C MET A 56 11.38 -9.30 5.84
N PRO A 57 11.29 -8.00 6.19
CA PRO A 57 11.43 -7.58 7.57
C PRO A 57 10.50 -8.37 8.51
N PRO A 58 10.91 -8.67 9.75
CA PRO A 58 10.10 -9.47 10.68
C PRO A 58 8.83 -8.78 11.13
N VAL A 59 8.65 -7.53 10.73
CA VAL A 59 7.46 -6.71 11.01
C VAL A 59 6.92 -6.16 9.72
N LYS A 60 5.65 -6.41 9.45
CA LYS A 60 4.93 -5.68 8.41
C LYS A 60 4.65 -4.26 8.89
N GLU A 61 4.77 -3.28 7.97
CA GLU A 61 4.55 -1.86 8.21
C GLU A 61 5.60 -1.27 9.15
N LEU A 62 6.76 -0.91 8.60
CA LEU A 62 7.86 -0.34 9.39
C LEU A 62 7.49 1.04 9.92
N HIS A 63 6.63 1.79 9.23
CA HIS A 63 6.19 3.13 9.64
C HIS A 63 7.33 4.09 9.95
N TYR A 64 8.45 3.96 9.26
CA TYR A 64 9.60 4.81 9.52
C TYR A 64 9.38 6.24 9.05
N PHE A 65 8.93 6.40 7.80
CA PHE A 65 8.81 7.72 7.17
C PHE A 65 7.56 8.51 7.61
N ASP A 66 6.52 7.86 8.10
CA ASP A 66 5.26 8.50 8.49
C ASP A 66 5.09 8.67 10.01
N GLN A 67 6.02 8.16 10.82
CA GLN A 67 5.94 8.20 12.28
C GLN A 67 7.27 8.56 12.95
N LEU A 68 8.04 9.47 12.36
CA LEU A 68 9.25 9.98 12.99
C LEU A 68 8.92 10.65 14.34
N SER A 69 9.82 10.49 15.30
CA SER A 69 9.69 11.02 16.67
C SER A 69 8.46 10.52 17.45
N ARG A 70 7.74 9.51 16.95
CA ARG A 70 6.63 8.90 17.67
C ARG A 70 7.07 7.60 18.34
N VAL A 71 6.76 7.47 19.61
CA VAL A 71 6.99 6.18 20.33
C VAL A 71 6.07 5.13 19.73
N LYS A 72 6.64 4.16 19.04
CA LYS A 72 5.88 3.05 18.47
C LYS A 72 5.31 2.19 19.61
N ARG A 73 3.99 2.04 19.65
CA ARG A 73 3.35 1.03 20.47
C ARG A 73 3.71 -0.33 19.87
N SER A 74 4.33 -1.18 20.68
CA SER A 74 4.67 -2.55 20.29
C SER A 74 3.43 -3.26 19.76
N SER A 75 3.46 -3.65 18.49
CA SER A 75 2.49 -4.60 17.96
C SER A 75 2.70 -5.95 18.63
N SER A 76 1.62 -6.64 19.00
CA SER A 76 1.48 -7.92 19.72
C SER A 76 2.73 -8.82 19.87
N PRO A 77 2.92 -9.44 21.05
CA PRO A 77 4.02 -10.35 21.29
C PRO A 77 3.82 -11.65 20.50
N ARG A 78 4.34 -11.70 19.28
CA ARG A 78 4.67 -12.96 18.65
C ARG A 78 5.94 -13.48 19.31
N ARG A 79 6.04 -14.79 19.49
CA ARG A 79 7.32 -15.42 19.88
C ARG A 79 8.34 -15.08 18.79
N ARG A 80 9.32 -14.25 19.12
CA ARG A 80 10.31 -13.72 18.19
C ARG A 80 11.66 -14.30 18.57
N ASP A 81 12.47 -14.62 17.57
CA ASP A 81 13.85 -14.95 17.81
C ASP A 81 14.69 -13.69 18.13
N GLU A 82 15.93 -13.86 18.52
CA GLU A 82 16.82 -12.74 18.87
C GLU A 82 17.09 -11.79 17.71
N ARG A 83 16.99 -12.27 16.45
CA ARG A 83 17.21 -11.44 15.26
C ARG A 83 16.03 -10.48 15.07
N ASP A 84 14.81 -10.98 15.30
CA ASP A 84 13.60 -10.17 15.25
C ASP A 84 13.62 -9.10 16.34
N VAL A 85 14.07 -9.46 17.54
CA VAL A 85 14.21 -8.50 18.66
C VAL A 85 15.19 -7.40 18.29
N ARG A 86 16.39 -7.76 17.81
CA ARG A 86 17.39 -6.77 17.38
C ARG A 86 16.92 -5.87 16.25
N PHE A 87 16.20 -6.41 15.27
CA PHE A 87 15.59 -5.61 14.20
C PHE A 87 14.60 -4.58 14.76
N LEU A 88 13.74 -5.01 15.70
CA LEU A 88 12.75 -4.13 16.32
C LEU A 88 13.38 -3.02 17.18
N GLU A 89 14.46 -3.33 17.87
CA GLU A 89 15.23 -2.33 18.61
C GLU A 89 15.87 -1.33 17.67
N SER A 90 16.43 -1.79 16.56
CA SER A 90 17.03 -0.93 15.54
C SER A 90 16.01 0.03 14.92
N ILE A 91 14.84 -0.48 14.49
CA ILE A 91 13.79 0.38 13.91
C ILE A 91 13.20 1.34 14.95
N LYS A 92 13.09 0.93 16.21
CA LYS A 92 12.62 1.78 17.29
C LYS A 92 13.61 2.92 17.56
N SER A 93 14.90 2.61 17.66
CA SER A 93 15.97 3.60 17.87
C SER A 93 16.03 4.57 16.71
N LEU A 94 15.94 4.08 15.47
CA LEU A 94 15.95 4.90 14.27
C LEU A 94 14.72 5.83 14.19
N SER A 95 13.54 5.33 14.52
CA SER A 95 12.31 6.13 14.51
C SER A 95 12.23 7.18 15.64
N ALA A 96 13.05 7.06 16.66
CA ALA A 96 13.14 8.04 17.75
C ALA A 96 13.94 9.29 17.36
N GLN A 97 14.68 9.25 16.24
CA GLN A 97 15.45 10.39 15.75
C GLN A 97 14.52 11.50 15.22
N PRO A 98 14.93 12.77 15.31
CA PRO A 98 14.12 13.90 14.86
C PRO A 98 14.08 14.07 13.34
N SER A 99 15.01 13.44 12.61
CA SER A 99 15.15 13.55 11.15
C SER A 99 15.25 12.18 10.49
N ILE A 100 14.99 12.16 9.18
CA ILE A 100 15.13 10.96 8.37
C ILE A 100 16.62 10.64 8.17
N ASP A 101 16.98 9.40 8.50
CA ASP A 101 18.30 8.83 8.24
C ASP A 101 18.16 7.66 7.25
N LEU A 102 18.34 7.99 5.96
CA LEU A 102 18.16 7.02 4.87
C LEU A 102 19.27 5.97 4.83
N GLU A 103 20.46 6.29 5.33
CA GLU A 103 21.56 5.33 5.42
C GLU A 103 21.25 4.23 6.44
N ASN A 104 20.89 4.62 7.64
CA ASN A 104 20.55 3.66 8.69
C ASN A 104 19.21 2.93 8.41
N TYR A 105 18.25 3.58 7.74
CA TYR A 105 17.08 2.89 7.21
C TYR A 105 17.48 1.80 6.20
N GLY A 106 18.38 2.11 5.28
CA GLY A 106 18.92 1.13 4.33
C GLY A 106 19.58 -0.06 5.03
N ARG A 107 20.34 0.19 6.10
CA ARG A 107 21.03 -0.86 6.88
C ARG A 107 20.08 -1.88 7.53
N LEU A 108 18.80 -1.52 7.77
CA LEU A 108 17.79 -2.47 8.25
C LEU A 108 17.60 -3.66 7.30
N PHE A 109 17.90 -3.48 6.01
CA PHE A 109 17.78 -4.51 4.97
C PHE A 109 19.07 -5.33 4.76
N GLN A 110 20.13 -5.08 5.52
CA GLN A 110 21.37 -5.84 5.43
C GLN A 110 21.17 -7.36 5.60
N PRO A 111 20.26 -7.85 6.48
CA PRO A 111 20.05 -9.30 6.66
C PRO A 111 19.53 -10.01 5.42
N LYS A 112 19.01 -9.30 4.41
CA LYS A 112 18.52 -9.92 3.16
C LYS A 112 19.64 -10.64 2.39
N GLY A 113 20.88 -10.20 2.53
CA GLY A 113 22.00 -10.72 1.73
C GLY A 113 21.78 -10.57 0.23
N PRO A 114 21.79 -11.67 -0.57
CA PRO A 114 21.51 -11.63 -2.01
C PRO A 114 20.01 -11.64 -2.36
N LEU A 115 19.13 -11.79 -1.38
CA LEU A 115 17.69 -11.86 -1.60
C LEU A 115 17.09 -10.46 -1.84
N LEU A 116 15.91 -10.42 -2.47
CA LEU A 116 15.10 -9.21 -2.58
C LEU A 116 14.45 -8.88 -1.24
N SER A 117 14.23 -7.60 -0.99
CA SER A 117 13.55 -7.15 0.22
C SER A 117 12.92 -5.78 0.04
N GLY A 118 11.90 -5.49 0.86
CA GLY A 118 11.26 -4.18 0.83
C GLY A 118 10.37 -3.92 2.04
N ASP A 119 9.80 -2.74 2.06
CA ASP A 119 8.88 -2.30 3.10
C ASP A 119 7.46 -2.19 2.55
N VAL A 120 6.53 -2.85 3.23
CA VAL A 120 5.11 -2.84 2.88
C VAL A 120 4.36 -2.02 3.92
N THR A 121 4.36 -0.69 3.76
CA THR A 121 3.72 0.26 4.67
C THR A 121 2.70 1.13 3.93
N PRO A 122 1.40 0.78 3.95
CA PRO A 122 0.37 1.53 3.22
C PRO A 122 0.21 2.99 3.63
N ALA A 123 0.68 3.35 4.82
CA ALA A 123 0.66 4.73 5.30
C ALA A 123 1.58 5.65 4.51
N TYR A 124 2.56 5.11 3.78
CA TYR A 124 3.43 5.90 2.90
C TYR A 124 2.69 6.52 1.70
N SER A 125 1.45 6.12 1.44
CA SER A 125 0.57 6.84 0.51
C SER A 125 0.36 8.30 0.90
N MET A 126 0.57 8.64 2.18
CA MET A 126 0.33 9.97 2.74
C MET A 126 1.60 10.79 2.93
N LEU A 127 2.76 10.31 2.46
CA LEU A 127 4.01 11.06 2.57
C LEU A 127 3.96 12.34 1.74
N GLU A 128 4.57 13.38 2.29
CA GLU A 128 4.74 14.65 1.62
C GLU A 128 5.77 14.57 0.50
N ASP A 129 5.66 15.46 -0.45
CA ASP A 129 6.49 15.51 -1.65
C ASP A 129 7.99 15.56 -1.32
N GLU A 130 8.39 16.31 -0.30
CA GLU A 130 9.78 16.41 0.14
C GLU A 130 10.35 15.05 0.58
N ILE A 131 9.60 14.30 1.38
CA ILE A 131 10.02 12.98 1.88
C ILE A 131 10.12 11.99 0.72
N ILE A 132 9.15 12.00 -0.19
CA ILE A 132 9.20 11.14 -1.39
C ILE A 132 10.44 11.46 -2.22
N GLY A 133 10.72 12.74 -2.45
CA GLY A 133 11.90 13.20 -3.17
C GLY A 133 13.22 12.75 -2.52
N GLN A 134 13.34 12.86 -1.20
CA GLN A 134 14.52 12.38 -0.46
C GLN A 134 14.71 10.87 -0.62
N ILE A 135 13.65 10.07 -0.44
CA ILE A 135 13.70 8.60 -0.57
C ILE A 135 14.15 8.20 -1.97
N THR A 136 13.53 8.75 -2.99
CA THR A 136 13.75 8.35 -4.39
C THR A 136 15.08 8.80 -4.94
N SER A 137 15.60 9.95 -4.48
CA SER A 137 16.94 10.42 -4.81
C SER A 137 18.02 9.57 -4.15
N TYR A 138 17.81 9.17 -2.89
CA TYR A 138 18.78 8.34 -2.16
C TYR A 138 18.79 6.88 -2.63
N PHE A 139 17.63 6.34 -3.00
CA PHE A 139 17.46 4.97 -3.52
C PHE A 139 17.07 5.00 -5.02
N PRO A 140 17.95 5.36 -5.94
CA PRO A 140 17.62 5.62 -7.35
C PRO A 140 17.09 4.40 -8.10
N ASN A 141 17.31 3.18 -7.61
CA ASN A 141 16.81 1.92 -8.21
C ASN A 141 15.58 1.35 -7.51
N LEU A 142 15.04 2.08 -6.53
CA LEU A 142 13.89 1.66 -5.76
C LEU A 142 12.66 1.44 -6.67
N LYS A 143 12.02 0.30 -6.54
CA LYS A 143 10.72 0.02 -7.18
C LYS A 143 9.61 0.38 -6.21
N VAL A 144 8.52 0.92 -6.73
CA VAL A 144 7.35 1.29 -5.92
C VAL A 144 6.11 0.59 -6.43
N ILE A 145 5.36 0.02 -5.52
CA ILE A 145 4.06 -0.64 -5.76
C ILE A 145 2.96 0.13 -5.05
N PHE A 146 1.87 0.35 -5.77
CA PHE A 146 0.61 0.81 -5.21
C PHE A 146 -0.51 -0.18 -5.57
N LEU A 147 -1.15 -0.77 -4.55
CA LEU A 147 -2.31 -1.63 -4.71
C LEU A 147 -3.58 -0.76 -4.62
N ALA A 148 -4.10 -0.37 -5.76
CA ALA A 148 -5.31 0.45 -5.85
C ALA A 148 -6.56 -0.37 -5.52
N ARG A 149 -7.53 0.28 -4.93
CA ARG A 149 -8.86 -0.25 -4.66
C ARG A 149 -9.89 0.83 -4.86
N ASP A 150 -11.05 0.45 -5.36
CA ASP A 150 -12.22 1.31 -5.46
C ASP A 150 -12.41 2.14 -4.17
N PRO A 151 -12.48 3.49 -4.25
CA PRO A 151 -12.56 4.37 -3.09
C PRO A 151 -13.71 4.04 -2.13
N VAL A 152 -14.87 3.65 -2.65
CA VAL A 152 -16.05 3.28 -1.86
C VAL A 152 -15.76 2.02 -1.06
N GLU A 153 -15.31 0.97 -1.74
CA GLU A 153 -14.99 -0.32 -1.11
C GLU A 153 -13.81 -0.21 -0.13
N ARG A 154 -12.81 0.62 -0.47
CA ARG A 154 -11.68 0.90 0.40
C ARG A 154 -12.11 1.58 1.70
N ALA A 155 -12.90 2.68 1.58
CA ALA A 155 -13.38 3.45 2.73
C ALA A 155 -14.26 2.59 3.64
N TRP A 156 -15.20 1.85 3.08
CA TRP A 156 -16.04 0.92 3.85
C TRP A 156 -15.25 -0.16 4.57
N SER A 157 -14.26 -0.74 3.88
CA SER A 157 -13.37 -1.74 4.50
C SER A 157 -12.56 -1.16 5.67
N GLN A 158 -12.17 0.12 5.60
CA GLN A 158 -11.50 0.80 6.70
C GLN A 158 -12.46 1.06 7.86
N LEU A 159 -13.63 1.63 7.61
CA LEU A 159 -14.65 1.88 8.64
C LEU A 159 -15.02 0.57 9.36
N SER A 160 -15.27 -0.51 8.61
CA SER A 160 -15.54 -1.82 9.17
C SER A 160 -14.41 -2.33 10.08
N MET A 161 -13.16 -2.07 9.72
CA MET A 161 -11.99 -2.42 10.54
C MET A 161 -11.93 -1.56 11.81
N GLU A 162 -12.18 -0.27 11.71
CA GLU A 162 -12.08 0.66 12.85
C GLU A 162 -13.17 0.39 13.90
N VAL A 163 -14.41 0.09 13.47
CA VAL A 163 -15.49 -0.36 14.35
C VAL A 163 -15.12 -1.69 15.03
N ARG A 164 -14.66 -2.67 14.26
CA ARG A 164 -14.25 -3.98 14.80
C ARG A 164 -13.11 -3.89 15.82
N ARG A 165 -12.23 -2.92 15.66
CA ARG A 165 -11.10 -2.66 16.60
C ARG A 165 -11.49 -1.79 17.79
N GLY A 166 -12.74 -1.33 17.86
CA GLY A 166 -13.21 -0.44 18.90
C GLY A 166 -12.63 0.98 18.82
N TRP A 167 -12.09 1.38 17.68
CA TRP A 167 -11.61 2.75 17.46
C TRP A 167 -12.76 3.72 17.19
N ILE A 168 -13.83 3.20 16.61
CA ILE A 168 -15.14 3.84 16.50
C ILE A 168 -16.07 3.05 17.41
N THR A 169 -16.51 3.67 18.50
CA THR A 169 -17.32 3.01 19.55
C THR A 169 -18.83 3.17 19.33
N SER A 170 -19.23 4.18 18.56
CA SER A 170 -20.62 4.42 18.19
C SER A 170 -20.68 4.70 16.70
N PHE A 171 -21.22 3.75 15.94
CA PHE A 171 -21.38 3.84 14.49
C PHE A 171 -22.68 3.14 14.08
N ASP A 172 -23.65 3.93 13.65
CA ASP A 172 -24.88 3.41 13.05
C ASP A 172 -24.73 3.34 11.54
N VAL A 173 -24.61 2.12 11.02
CA VAL A 173 -24.49 1.85 9.57
C VAL A 173 -25.75 2.25 8.78
N THR A 174 -26.88 2.55 9.45
CA THR A 174 -28.14 2.97 8.82
C THR A 174 -28.32 4.49 8.84
N ASP A 175 -27.58 5.20 9.69
CA ASP A 175 -27.57 6.67 9.76
C ASP A 175 -26.58 7.27 8.77
N ILE A 176 -27.12 7.95 7.75
CA ILE A 176 -26.32 8.63 6.73
C ILE A 176 -25.40 9.72 7.32
N ASN A 177 -25.84 10.41 8.38
CA ASN A 177 -25.03 11.45 9.01
C ASN A 177 -23.81 10.84 9.72
N ASP A 178 -23.96 9.67 10.33
CA ASP A 178 -22.85 8.94 10.93
C ASP A 178 -21.87 8.44 9.85
N VAL A 179 -22.39 7.95 8.74
CA VAL A 179 -21.57 7.56 7.59
C VAL A 179 -20.76 8.74 7.07
N ASP A 180 -21.41 9.86 6.78
CA ASP A 180 -20.77 11.08 6.26
C ASP A 180 -19.68 11.61 7.23
N ARG A 181 -19.99 11.69 8.52
CA ARG A 181 -19.04 12.13 9.57
C ARG A 181 -17.77 11.28 9.58
N ASN A 182 -17.93 9.96 9.45
CA ASN A 182 -16.80 9.04 9.44
C ASN A 182 -16.03 9.04 8.12
N LEU A 183 -16.71 9.25 6.97
CA LEU A 183 -16.05 9.44 5.67
C LEU A 183 -15.20 10.71 5.63
N LEU A 184 -15.71 11.81 6.20
CA LEU A 184 -14.99 13.10 6.27
C LEU A 184 -13.83 13.08 7.26
N HIS A 185 -13.75 12.07 8.13
CA HIS A 185 -12.63 11.98 9.05
C HIS A 185 -11.30 11.85 8.28
N PRO A 186 -10.27 12.69 8.55
CA PRO A 186 -9.03 12.74 7.77
C PRO A 186 -8.36 11.37 7.59
N ARG A 187 -8.44 10.48 8.58
CA ARG A 187 -7.89 9.11 8.48
C ARG A 187 -8.51 8.28 7.35
N VAL A 188 -9.79 8.51 7.02
CA VAL A 188 -10.51 7.82 5.96
C VAL A 188 -10.36 8.59 4.66
N LEU A 189 -10.71 9.88 4.68
CA LEU A 189 -10.79 10.75 3.51
C LEU A 189 -9.47 10.82 2.75
N LEU A 190 -8.38 11.20 3.41
CA LEU A 190 -7.09 11.43 2.75
C LEU A 190 -6.53 10.18 2.06
N ARG A 191 -6.84 8.99 2.58
CA ARG A 191 -6.43 7.71 2.00
C ARG A 191 -7.35 7.19 0.91
N SER A 192 -8.47 7.87 0.67
CA SER A 192 -9.49 7.48 -0.31
C SER A 192 -9.37 8.22 -1.65
N HIS A 193 -8.23 8.84 -1.91
CA HIS A 193 -7.94 9.53 -3.17
C HIS A 193 -6.77 8.88 -3.91
N PRO A 194 -6.91 7.63 -4.41
CA PRO A 194 -5.85 6.93 -5.10
C PRO A 194 -5.32 7.65 -6.33
N SER A 195 -6.16 8.43 -7.07
CA SER A 195 -5.71 9.25 -8.19
C SER A 195 -4.63 10.25 -7.77
N LYS A 196 -4.89 11.03 -6.71
CA LYS A 196 -3.96 12.04 -6.18
C LYS A 196 -2.69 11.41 -5.59
N ILE A 197 -2.83 10.26 -4.91
CA ILE A 197 -1.70 9.52 -4.34
C ILE A 197 -0.78 9.04 -5.46
N VAL A 198 -1.33 8.41 -6.48
CA VAL A 198 -0.58 7.90 -7.64
C VAL A 198 0.09 9.04 -8.39
N ALA A 199 -0.63 10.13 -8.68
CA ALA A 199 -0.07 11.31 -9.34
C ALA A 199 1.11 11.89 -8.55
N ARG A 200 1.02 11.97 -7.21
CA ARG A 200 2.11 12.43 -6.34
C ARG A 200 3.35 11.56 -6.50
N TRP A 201 3.24 10.25 -6.34
CA TRP A 201 4.37 9.32 -6.43
C TRP A 201 5.00 9.29 -7.83
N LYS A 202 4.18 9.35 -8.90
CA LYS A 202 4.66 9.38 -10.29
C LYS A 202 5.59 10.55 -10.61
N ARG A 203 5.50 11.68 -9.88
CA ARG A 203 6.40 12.82 -10.09
C ARG A 203 7.86 12.53 -9.73
N TYR A 204 8.10 11.56 -8.85
CA TYR A 204 9.40 11.26 -8.27
C TYR A 204 10.00 9.92 -8.71
N ILE A 205 9.23 9.10 -9.39
CA ILE A 205 9.62 7.74 -9.77
C ILE A 205 9.54 7.56 -11.28
N HIS A 206 10.60 7.03 -11.87
CA HIS A 206 10.57 6.67 -13.28
C HIS A 206 9.45 5.64 -13.55
N PRO A 207 8.69 5.75 -14.66
CA PRO A 207 7.56 4.87 -14.96
C PRO A 207 7.88 3.38 -14.91
N ASP A 208 9.09 2.97 -15.30
CA ASP A 208 9.50 1.55 -15.26
C ASP A 208 9.66 1.00 -13.85
N ARG A 209 9.76 1.87 -12.85
CA ARG A 209 9.96 1.51 -11.44
C ARG A 209 8.73 1.76 -10.59
N PHE A 210 7.61 2.19 -11.17
CA PHE A 210 6.34 2.37 -10.50
C PHE A 210 5.28 1.46 -11.13
N ARG A 211 4.59 0.65 -10.31
CA ARG A 211 3.49 -0.19 -10.78
C ARG A 211 2.26 -0.03 -9.91
N ILE A 212 1.13 0.07 -10.58
CA ILE A 212 -0.20 0.03 -9.97
C ILE A 212 -0.75 -1.36 -10.23
N TYR A 213 -1.21 -2.01 -9.17
CA TYR A 213 -1.99 -3.23 -9.23
C TYR A 213 -3.34 -2.97 -8.57
N PHE A 214 -4.32 -3.79 -8.85
CA PHE A 214 -5.69 -3.55 -8.41
C PHE A 214 -6.18 -4.67 -7.49
N PHE A 215 -6.96 -4.28 -6.49
CA PHE A 215 -7.62 -5.23 -5.61
C PHE A 215 -8.63 -6.09 -6.37
N ASP A 216 -9.22 -5.55 -7.43
CA ASP A 216 -10.08 -6.26 -8.39
C ASP A 216 -9.37 -7.46 -9.02
N ASP A 217 -8.09 -7.30 -9.39
CA ASP A 217 -7.29 -8.40 -9.95
C ASP A 217 -6.96 -9.44 -8.88
N LEU A 218 -6.74 -8.99 -7.63
CA LEU A 218 -6.57 -9.88 -6.49
C LEU A 218 -7.81 -10.76 -6.24
N GLU A 219 -9.01 -10.19 -6.37
CA GLU A 219 -10.26 -10.94 -6.21
C GLU A 219 -10.54 -11.86 -7.40
N ARG A 220 -10.19 -11.43 -8.62
CA ARG A 220 -10.44 -12.19 -9.86
C ARG A 220 -9.46 -13.33 -10.07
N ASN A 221 -8.16 -13.05 -9.96
CA ASN A 221 -7.09 -14.02 -10.22
C ASN A 221 -5.82 -13.71 -9.40
N PRO A 222 -5.79 -14.12 -8.12
CA PRO A 222 -4.65 -13.86 -7.24
C PRO A 222 -3.34 -14.51 -7.71
N THR A 223 -3.42 -15.60 -8.46
CA THR A 223 -2.24 -16.29 -9.02
C THR A 223 -1.57 -15.45 -10.09
N GLU A 224 -2.34 -14.90 -11.00
CA GLU A 224 -1.84 -14.02 -12.06
C GLU A 224 -1.28 -12.73 -11.50
N LEU A 225 -2.00 -12.11 -10.55
CA LEU A 225 -1.50 -10.92 -9.87
C LEU A 225 -0.17 -11.19 -9.17
N ARG A 226 -0.05 -12.32 -8.46
CA ARG A 226 1.22 -12.74 -7.84
C ARG A 226 2.33 -12.85 -8.86
N HIS A 227 2.07 -13.49 -10.00
CA HIS A 227 3.04 -13.65 -11.08
C HIS A 227 3.55 -12.29 -11.60
N HIS A 228 2.63 -11.35 -11.87
CA HIS A 228 2.98 -10.01 -12.34
C HIS A 228 3.81 -9.21 -11.31
N VAL A 229 3.46 -9.31 -10.02
CA VAL A 229 4.22 -8.65 -8.95
C VAL A 229 5.62 -9.21 -8.84
N LEU A 230 5.78 -10.53 -8.83
CA LEU A 230 7.09 -11.18 -8.74
C LEU A 230 7.98 -10.83 -9.93
N HIS A 231 7.43 -10.89 -11.15
CA HIS A 231 8.13 -10.49 -12.36
C HIS A 231 8.59 -9.02 -12.30
N PHE A 232 7.70 -8.11 -11.90
CA PHE A 232 8.07 -6.70 -11.73
C PHE A 232 9.19 -6.52 -10.71
N LEU A 233 9.16 -7.22 -9.60
CA LEU A 233 10.20 -7.14 -8.58
C LEU A 233 11.53 -7.80 -9.04
N GLY A 234 11.51 -8.67 -10.03
CA GLY A 234 12.67 -9.39 -10.55
C GLY A 234 12.92 -10.73 -9.86
N ALA A 235 11.89 -11.28 -9.23
CA ALA A 235 11.88 -12.63 -8.70
C ALA A 235 11.39 -13.64 -9.75
N ASP A 236 11.66 -14.91 -9.51
CA ASP A 236 11.20 -16.00 -10.37
C ASP A 236 9.74 -16.37 -10.00
N PRO A 237 8.75 -16.07 -10.84
CA PRO A 237 7.34 -16.34 -10.52
C PRO A 237 7.01 -17.83 -10.37
N GLU A 238 7.80 -18.73 -10.96
CA GLU A 238 7.57 -20.17 -10.92
C GLU A 238 8.00 -20.79 -9.59
N LYS A 239 8.86 -20.12 -8.83
CA LYS A 239 9.20 -20.55 -7.49
C LYS A 239 7.99 -20.39 -6.57
N ARG A 240 7.56 -21.50 -5.99
CA ARG A 240 6.38 -21.55 -5.13
C ARG A 240 6.78 -21.78 -3.68
N SER A 241 5.93 -21.29 -2.79
CA SER A 241 5.90 -21.70 -1.40
C SER A 241 4.61 -22.46 -1.14
N GLU A 242 4.73 -23.65 -0.56
CA GLU A 242 3.56 -24.42 -0.11
C GLU A 242 2.86 -23.78 1.12
N ARG A 243 3.50 -22.80 1.76
CA ARG A 243 3.05 -22.22 3.05
C ARG A 243 1.93 -21.21 2.88
N VAL A 244 1.93 -20.45 1.78
CA VAL A 244 0.97 -19.38 1.54
C VAL A 244 0.48 -19.49 0.10
N PRO A 245 -0.72 -20.05 -0.13
CA PRO A 245 -1.27 -20.14 -1.48
C PRO A 245 -1.63 -18.74 -2.02
N PRO A 246 -1.71 -18.57 -3.36
CA PRO A 246 -2.02 -17.29 -3.97
C PRO A 246 -3.35 -16.66 -3.52
N ASP A 247 -4.37 -17.48 -3.23
CA ASP A 247 -5.69 -17.07 -2.76
C ASP A 247 -5.76 -16.84 -1.24
N TYR A 248 -4.62 -16.85 -0.55
CA TYR A 248 -4.55 -16.63 0.89
C TYR A 248 -5.21 -15.32 1.30
N ASN A 249 -6.20 -15.41 2.17
CA ASN A 249 -6.89 -14.27 2.75
C ASN A 249 -6.69 -14.22 4.27
N ALA A 250 -5.85 -13.29 4.73
CA ALA A 250 -5.58 -13.08 6.16
C ALA A 250 -6.83 -12.64 6.95
N ASP A 251 -7.81 -12.06 6.26
CA ASP A 251 -9.06 -11.57 6.84
C ASP A 251 -10.23 -12.58 6.67
N ALA A 252 -9.95 -13.80 6.17
CA ALA A 252 -10.95 -14.84 6.06
C ALA A 252 -11.59 -15.14 7.44
N GLY A 253 -12.91 -15.14 7.49
CA GLY A 253 -13.66 -15.33 8.74
C GLY A 253 -13.82 -14.09 9.61
N GLN A 254 -13.27 -12.95 9.27
CA GLN A 254 -13.53 -11.69 9.98
C GLN A 254 -14.90 -11.14 9.58
N ARG A 255 -15.71 -10.80 10.61
CA ARG A 255 -17.04 -10.21 10.38
C ARG A 255 -16.87 -8.79 9.81
N LYS A 256 -17.39 -8.57 8.60
CA LYS A 256 -17.49 -7.24 7.99
C LYS A 256 -18.86 -6.64 8.30
N LEU A 257 -18.92 -5.30 8.40
CA LEU A 257 -20.19 -4.59 8.44
C LEU A 257 -20.92 -4.80 7.11
N CYS A 258 -22.24 -5.01 7.19
CA CYS A 258 -23.05 -5.07 5.98
C CYS A 258 -23.13 -3.68 5.36
N LEU A 259 -22.84 -3.56 4.08
CA LEU A 259 -22.99 -2.34 3.30
C LEU A 259 -24.35 -2.39 2.61
N SER A 260 -25.33 -1.62 3.13
CA SER A 260 -26.64 -1.49 2.50
C SER A 260 -26.57 -0.71 1.20
N ASP A 261 -27.50 -0.93 0.28
CA ASP A 261 -27.53 -0.21 -1.00
C ASP A 261 -27.67 1.31 -0.81
N LYS A 262 -28.45 1.75 0.19
CA LYS A 262 -28.59 3.17 0.52
C LYS A 262 -27.25 3.80 0.90
N VAL A 263 -26.49 3.15 1.78
CA VAL A 263 -25.16 3.64 2.21
C VAL A 263 -24.15 3.54 1.07
N ARG A 264 -24.18 2.46 0.30
CA ARG A 264 -23.33 2.29 -0.90
C ARG A 264 -23.55 3.43 -1.89
N THR A 265 -24.82 3.75 -2.21
CA THR A 265 -25.16 4.85 -3.10
C THR A 265 -24.67 6.19 -2.55
N ARG A 266 -24.87 6.45 -1.26
CA ARG A 266 -24.38 7.70 -0.63
C ARG A 266 -22.88 7.83 -0.69
N MET A 267 -22.15 6.77 -0.37
CA MET A 267 -20.69 6.74 -0.45
C MET A 267 -20.21 6.93 -1.90
N ALA A 268 -20.89 6.31 -2.86
CA ALA A 268 -20.55 6.45 -4.26
C ALA A 268 -20.74 7.90 -4.75
N GLN A 269 -21.84 8.56 -4.39
CA GLN A 269 -22.06 9.97 -4.66
C GLN A 269 -20.96 10.85 -4.06
N PHE A 270 -20.55 10.56 -2.81
CA PHE A 270 -19.45 11.26 -2.15
C PHE A 270 -18.11 11.12 -2.88
N PHE A 271 -17.83 9.95 -3.44
CA PHE A 271 -16.59 9.66 -4.16
C PHE A 271 -16.74 9.74 -5.69
N GLU A 272 -17.84 10.25 -6.24
CA GLU A 272 -18.08 10.27 -7.69
C GLU A 272 -16.92 10.89 -8.47
N HIS A 273 -16.48 12.08 -8.05
CA HIS A 273 -15.37 12.77 -8.69
C HIS A 273 -14.07 11.94 -8.63
N GLU A 274 -13.78 11.34 -7.49
CA GLU A 274 -12.59 10.50 -7.33
C GLU A 274 -12.67 9.19 -8.14
N LEU A 275 -13.85 8.57 -8.22
CA LEU A 275 -14.08 7.39 -9.07
C LEU A 275 -13.77 7.69 -10.54
N LYS A 276 -14.26 8.85 -11.05
CA LYS A 276 -13.98 9.32 -12.41
C LYS A 276 -12.50 9.65 -12.60
N ALA A 277 -11.88 10.34 -11.64
CA ALA A 277 -10.44 10.63 -11.67
C ALA A 277 -9.60 9.36 -11.68
N CYS A 278 -9.95 8.35 -10.88
CA CYS A 278 -9.29 7.05 -10.90
C CYS A 278 -9.41 6.35 -12.26
N ALA A 279 -10.58 6.40 -12.89
CA ALA A 279 -10.79 5.81 -14.21
C ALA A 279 -9.89 6.46 -15.28
N ALA A 280 -9.71 7.78 -15.21
CA ALA A 280 -8.84 8.53 -16.12
C ALA A 280 -7.35 8.28 -15.85
N GLU A 281 -6.93 8.35 -14.57
CA GLU A 281 -5.51 8.39 -14.19
C GLU A 281 -4.86 7.01 -14.01
N LEU A 282 -5.60 6.02 -13.49
CA LEU A 282 -5.05 4.72 -13.15
C LEU A 282 -5.20 3.71 -14.28
N GLY A 283 -6.27 3.80 -15.07
CA GLY A 283 -6.58 2.82 -16.12
C GLY A 283 -6.98 1.47 -15.55
N GLY A 284 -6.81 0.39 -16.35
CA GLY A 284 -7.11 -0.97 -15.93
C GLY A 284 -8.52 -1.13 -15.36
N PRO A 285 -8.70 -1.92 -14.29
CA PRO A 285 -10.00 -2.12 -13.62
C PRO A 285 -10.67 -0.84 -13.12
N ALA A 286 -9.89 0.23 -12.83
CA ALA A 286 -10.46 1.48 -12.37
C ALA A 286 -11.38 2.16 -13.39
N LYS A 287 -11.23 1.84 -14.68
CA LYS A 287 -12.14 2.33 -15.76
C LYS A 287 -13.60 1.91 -15.54
N GLU A 288 -13.80 0.80 -14.85
CA GLU A 288 -15.13 0.25 -14.59
C GLU A 288 -15.75 0.77 -13.28
N TRP A 289 -14.94 1.40 -12.39
CA TRP A 289 -15.42 1.81 -11.07
C TRP A 289 -16.59 2.79 -11.10
N PRO A 290 -16.61 3.86 -11.93
CA PRO A 290 -17.76 4.74 -12.02
C PRO A 290 -19.04 4.02 -12.43
N ALA A 291 -18.96 3.14 -13.43
CA ALA A 291 -20.11 2.40 -13.96
C ALA A 291 -20.74 1.45 -12.94
N ARG A 292 -19.97 0.92 -11.97
CA ARG A 292 -20.49 0.09 -10.87
C ARG A 292 -21.56 0.80 -10.04
N TYR A 293 -21.52 2.13 -10.02
CA TYR A 293 -22.42 2.99 -9.27
C TYR A 293 -23.36 3.81 -10.16
N GLY A 294 -23.41 3.50 -11.47
CA GLY A 294 -24.28 4.15 -12.42
C GLY A 294 -23.77 5.52 -12.93
N PHE A 295 -22.50 5.87 -12.69
CA PHE A 295 -21.92 7.12 -13.18
C PHE A 295 -21.39 6.98 -14.60
N SER A 296 -21.74 7.95 -15.47
CA SER A 296 -21.22 8.07 -16.83
C SER A 296 -19.87 8.82 -16.83
N MET A 297 -18.95 8.40 -17.72
CA MET A 297 -17.69 9.10 -17.95
C MET A 297 -17.84 10.29 -18.91
N LEU A 298 -18.93 10.37 -19.68
CA LEU A 298 -19.11 11.39 -20.73
C LEU A 298 -19.10 12.82 -20.19
N LEU A 299 -19.68 13.05 -19.01
CA LEU A 299 -19.71 14.38 -18.39
C LEU A 299 -18.36 14.83 -17.83
N TYR A 300 -17.50 13.91 -17.40
CA TYR A 300 -16.21 14.24 -16.81
C TYR A 300 -15.23 14.88 -17.80
N PHE A 301 -15.29 14.51 -19.08
CA PHE A 301 -14.47 15.13 -20.11
C PHE A 301 -14.90 16.56 -20.44
N TRP A 302 -16.19 16.89 -20.30
CA TRP A 302 -16.69 18.25 -20.49
C TRP A 302 -16.29 19.18 -19.34
N ASP A 303 -16.36 18.71 -18.09
CA ASP A 303 -15.93 19.48 -16.91
C ASP A 303 -14.44 19.83 -16.96
N LEU A 304 -13.60 18.89 -17.42
CA LEU A 304 -12.15 19.15 -17.60
C LEU A 304 -11.84 20.11 -18.74
N LEU A 305 -12.69 20.18 -19.76
CA LEU A 305 -12.55 21.13 -20.87
C LEU A 305 -13.00 22.52 -20.45
N ASP A 306 -14.04 22.63 -19.61
CA ASP A 306 -14.54 23.91 -19.10
C ASP A 306 -13.54 24.58 -18.15
N ASP A 307 -12.92 23.82 -17.23
CA ASP A 307 -11.85 24.32 -16.36
C ASP A 307 -10.60 24.78 -17.15
N SER A 308 -10.39 24.25 -18.36
CA SER A 308 -9.27 24.66 -19.22
C SER A 308 -9.59 25.92 -20.04
N ILE A 309 -10.87 26.22 -20.28
CA ILE A 309 -11.30 27.39 -21.04
C ILE A 309 -11.26 28.65 -20.17
N ASP A 310 -11.56 28.55 -18.87
CA ASP A 310 -11.47 29.69 -17.94
C ASP A 310 -10.03 30.18 -17.73
N LEU A 311 -9.02 29.39 -17.99
CA LEU A 311 -7.61 29.80 -17.92
C LEU A 311 -7.16 30.63 -19.14
N PHE A 312 -7.89 30.59 -20.26
CA PHE A 312 -7.57 31.38 -21.46
C PHE A 312 -8.21 32.76 -21.49
N PHE A 313 -9.24 33.03 -20.70
CA PHE A 313 -9.94 34.33 -20.69
C PHE A 313 -9.39 35.33 -19.65
N TRP A 314 -8.39 34.97 -18.84
CA TRP A 314 -7.82 35.87 -17.82
C TRP A 314 -6.56 36.61 -18.24
N CYS A 315 -6.07 36.43 -19.47
CA CYS A 315 -4.84 37.11 -19.96
C CYS A 315 -5.04 38.40 -20.73
N ASP A 316 -6.28 38.85 -21.00
CA ASP A 316 -6.54 40.03 -21.86
C ASP A 316 -7.08 41.25 -21.09
N TRP A 317 -6.91 41.36 -19.78
CA TRP A 317 -7.35 42.54 -19.03
C TRP A 317 -6.26 43.18 -18.15
N ILE A 318 -5.00 43.24 -18.62
CA ILE A 318 -3.97 44.17 -18.08
C ILE A 318 -3.14 44.66 -19.30
N SER A 319 -3.61 45.70 -19.94
CA SER A 319 -2.81 46.66 -20.70
C SER A 319 -3.42 48.06 -20.52
#